data_ee465272304e434a591259ddeb8419d8
#
_entry.id   ee465272304e434a591259ddeb8419d8
#
_cell.length_a   1.000
_cell.length_b   1.000
_cell.length_c   1.000
_cell.angle_alpha   90.00
_cell.angle_beta   90.00
_cell.angle_gamma   90.00
#
_symmetry.space_group_name_H-M   'P 1'
#
loop_
_entity.id
_entity.type
_entity.pdbx_description
1 polymer ?
#
loop_
_entity_poly.entity_id
_entity_poly.type
_entity_poly.pdbx_seq_one_letter_code
_entity_poly.pdbx_strand_id
1 'polypeptide(L)'
;ADAALEFIRQEFPDYERPKAAVDSCYRQTEEHGKRKHELQSRRHEAGKSASVNDIIKFLGEHVELRYNQITMRVEYRMKEEGEGKGEDSSAPRLWQIINDRAVNTLWSEMSKTNRAAVQDFFRVIESNYVQPFNPFIDYLGSLPEWHEGDTDYIQQLADSVTIKGGEEQQKLWTCYLRKWLVGMLAGWTLDDVVNNVIIVLIGAQGSGKSTWIAMVLPPELRQYFYTKTNASRLSKDDLLVLATYGLMLCEELDTMKPSELNQLKAAVTMLTIDERAAYAHYAEHRPHIASFAATGNNVQFLSDPTGNRRWLPFEVESIQSPREHPFDYPHIYAQALHLLRSGFRYWFTQQEIIELNLHNHKFEAPRLERELVALYFAHPTEEQHGIFMTASRALQIIGAGISQKLSAVYVGRAFCELGFRKVRVNHCWGYLVIERDGDMIKAQQVHLAMEAEGDYSQQDTDPDLPF
;
A
#
# COMPACT_ATOMS: atom_id res chain seq x y z
N ALA A 1 -11.20 66.99 -49.62
CA ALA A 1 -11.79 68.08 -48.86
C ALA A 1 -12.62 69.02 -49.83
N ASP A 2 -12.02 69.46 -50.93
CA ASP A 2 -12.63 70.44 -51.81
C ASP A 2 -13.91 69.89 -52.46
N ALA A 3 -13.87 68.66 -53.02
CA ALA A 3 -15.07 68.03 -53.59
C ALA A 3 -16.21 67.84 -52.60
N ALA A 4 -15.87 67.47 -51.31
CA ALA A 4 -16.87 67.34 -50.26
C ALA A 4 -17.46 68.75 -49.81
N LEU A 5 -16.63 69.78 -49.87
CA LEU A 5 -17.01 71.11 -49.58
C LEU A 5 -17.95 71.66 -50.65
N GLU A 6 -17.64 71.35 -51.92
CA GLU A 6 -18.45 71.75 -53.05
C GLU A 6 -19.79 71.01 -53.07
N PHE A 7 -19.84 69.76 -52.77
CA PHE A 7 -21.06 68.98 -52.61
C PHE A 7 -21.98 69.57 -51.50
N ILE A 8 -21.41 69.87 -50.33
CA ILE A 8 -22.23 70.48 -49.24
C ILE A 8 -22.79 71.85 -49.63
N ARG A 9 -22.01 72.65 -50.38
CA ARG A 9 -22.52 73.99 -50.86
C ARG A 9 -23.59 73.84 -51.91
N GLN A 10 -23.57 72.83 -52.75
CA GLN A 10 -24.61 72.62 -53.79
C GLN A 10 -25.87 72.00 -53.23
N GLU A 11 -25.75 70.99 -52.37
CA GLU A 11 -26.93 70.27 -51.86
C GLU A 11 -27.56 70.94 -50.63
N PHE A 12 -26.78 71.73 -49.85
CA PHE A 12 -27.18 72.38 -48.62
C PHE A 12 -26.72 73.83 -48.58
N PRO A 13 -27.32 74.75 -49.46
CA PRO A 13 -26.86 76.12 -49.62
C PRO A 13 -27.01 76.97 -48.34
N ASP A 14 -27.94 76.65 -47.44
CA ASP A 14 -28.18 77.32 -46.17
C ASP A 14 -27.31 76.82 -45.00
N TYR A 15 -26.40 75.95 -45.23
CA TYR A 15 -25.53 75.44 -44.17
C TYR A 15 -24.44 76.46 -43.82
N GLU A 16 -24.53 77.04 -42.62
CA GLU A 16 -23.70 78.17 -42.21
C GLU A 16 -22.21 77.96 -42.13
N ARG A 17 -21.76 76.71 -41.94
CA ARG A 17 -20.31 76.40 -41.74
C ARG A 17 -19.83 75.13 -42.46
N PRO A 18 -20.00 75.06 -43.77
CA PRO A 18 -19.68 73.82 -44.51
C PRO A 18 -18.19 73.44 -44.45
N LYS A 19 -17.32 74.44 -44.40
CA LYS A 19 -15.86 74.21 -44.33
C LYS A 19 -15.48 73.62 -42.97
N ALA A 20 -16.05 74.10 -41.87
CA ALA A 20 -15.78 73.59 -40.51
C ALA A 20 -16.25 72.14 -40.33
N ALA A 21 -17.40 71.78 -40.95
CA ALA A 21 -17.90 70.37 -40.92
C ALA A 21 -16.96 69.39 -41.69
N VAL A 22 -16.53 69.78 -42.89
CA VAL A 22 -15.57 68.98 -43.68
C VAL A 22 -14.26 68.83 -42.95
N ASP A 23 -13.70 69.91 -42.42
CA ASP A 23 -12.43 69.88 -41.68
C ASP A 23 -12.53 69.01 -40.37
N SER A 24 -13.67 69.01 -39.69
CA SER A 24 -13.95 68.19 -38.54
C SER A 24 -14.01 66.72 -38.92
N CYS A 25 -14.71 66.36 -39.96
CA CYS A 25 -14.80 64.98 -40.46
C CYS A 25 -13.42 64.44 -40.91
N TYR A 26 -12.63 65.25 -41.59
CA TYR A 26 -11.27 64.86 -42.00
C TYR A 26 -10.35 64.68 -40.78
N ARG A 27 -10.39 65.53 -39.77
CA ARG A 27 -9.65 65.37 -38.53
C ARG A 27 -10.05 64.08 -37.79
N GLN A 28 -11.35 63.84 -37.67
CA GLN A 28 -11.84 62.61 -37.04
C GLN A 28 -11.39 61.34 -37.79
N THR A 29 -11.38 61.39 -39.14
CA THR A 29 -10.91 60.27 -39.96
C THR A 29 -9.41 60.07 -39.84
N GLU A 30 -8.63 61.16 -39.77
CA GLU A 30 -7.18 61.09 -39.56
C GLU A 30 -6.82 60.57 -38.15
N GLU A 31 -7.52 61.02 -37.12
CA GLU A 31 -7.39 60.52 -35.73
C GLU A 31 -7.79 59.02 -35.64
N HIS A 32 -8.88 58.63 -36.33
CA HIS A 32 -9.27 57.23 -36.42
C HIS A 32 -8.26 56.37 -37.15
N GLY A 33 -7.67 56.89 -38.20
CA GLY A 33 -6.58 56.25 -38.94
C GLY A 33 -5.31 56.06 -38.10
N LYS A 34 -4.92 57.13 -37.38
CA LYS A 34 -3.79 57.08 -36.44
C LYS A 34 -4.02 56.09 -35.31
N ARG A 35 -5.22 56.13 -34.67
CA ARG A 35 -5.59 55.13 -33.63
C ARG A 35 -5.61 53.69 -34.16
N LYS A 36 -6.12 53.48 -35.37
CA LYS A 36 -6.14 52.15 -35.98
C LYS A 36 -4.74 51.64 -36.31
N HIS A 37 -3.85 52.54 -36.73
CA HIS A 37 -2.45 52.20 -37.00
C HIS A 37 -1.67 51.99 -35.72
N GLU A 38 -1.90 52.76 -34.67
CA GLU A 38 -1.35 52.52 -33.31
C GLU A 38 -1.85 51.22 -32.69
N LEU A 39 -3.13 50.87 -32.88
CA LEU A 39 -3.68 49.60 -32.43
C LEU A 39 -3.15 48.40 -33.22
N GLN A 40 -2.85 48.58 -34.51
CA GLN A 40 -2.22 47.56 -35.35
C GLN A 40 -0.72 47.41 -35.02
N SER A 41 0.02 48.51 -34.81
CA SER A 41 1.41 48.44 -34.37
C SER A 41 1.53 47.89 -32.94
N ARG A 42 0.64 48.25 -31.98
CA ARG A 42 0.58 47.62 -30.66
C ARG A 42 0.23 46.13 -30.72
N ARG A 43 -0.57 45.67 -31.71
CA ARG A 43 -0.82 44.25 -31.99
C ARG A 43 0.34 43.57 -32.66
N HIS A 44 1.20 44.27 -33.37
CA HIS A 44 2.44 43.72 -33.97
C HIS A 44 3.61 43.70 -32.99
N GLU A 45 3.64 44.64 -32.02
CA GLU A 45 4.61 44.71 -30.95
C GLU A 45 4.21 43.79 -29.78
N ALA A 46 2.93 43.40 -29.64
CA ALA A 46 2.52 42.27 -28.78
C ALA A 46 3.10 41.01 -29.41
N GLY A 47 4.31 40.63 -28.93
CA GLY A 47 5.14 39.53 -29.44
C GLY A 47 4.35 38.31 -29.88
N LYS A 48 4.83 37.59 -30.87
CA LYS A 48 4.25 36.33 -31.34
C LYS A 48 3.88 35.47 -30.14
N SER A 49 2.62 35.05 -30.04
CA SER A 49 2.20 34.06 -29.04
C SER A 49 3.13 32.86 -29.16
N ALA A 50 3.70 32.43 -28.06
CA ALA A 50 4.59 31.29 -28.01
C ALA A 50 3.87 30.06 -28.56
N SER A 51 4.54 29.35 -29.44
CA SER A 51 4.07 28.08 -29.98
C SER A 51 4.30 26.98 -28.96
N VAL A 52 3.63 25.82 -29.13
CA VAL A 52 3.88 24.61 -28.34
C VAL A 52 5.37 24.23 -28.35
N ASN A 53 6.05 24.39 -29.52
CA ASN A 53 7.48 24.10 -29.61
C ASN A 53 8.34 25.05 -28.81
N ASP A 54 7.96 26.31 -28.65
CA ASP A 54 8.67 27.28 -27.81
C ASP A 54 8.52 26.90 -26.33
N ILE A 55 7.33 26.41 -25.91
CA ILE A 55 7.09 25.89 -24.55
C ILE A 55 7.94 24.66 -24.30
N ILE A 56 7.95 23.70 -25.22
CA ILE A 56 8.76 22.48 -25.14
C ILE A 56 10.24 22.81 -24.99
N LYS A 57 10.73 23.75 -25.82
CA LYS A 57 12.13 24.20 -25.76
C LYS A 57 12.45 24.83 -24.41
N PHE A 58 11.60 25.75 -23.95
CA PHE A 58 11.76 26.40 -22.63
C PHE A 58 11.77 25.37 -21.50
N LEU A 59 10.80 24.44 -21.46
CA LEU A 59 10.76 23.40 -20.44
C LEU A 59 12.01 22.51 -20.49
N GLY A 60 12.47 22.13 -21.70
CA GLY A 60 13.67 21.34 -21.89
C GLY A 60 14.96 22.04 -21.43
N GLU A 61 15.01 23.37 -21.45
CA GLU A 61 16.15 24.16 -20.98
C GLU A 61 16.17 24.35 -19.45
N HIS A 62 15.00 24.47 -18.80
CA HIS A 62 14.90 24.88 -17.40
C HIS A 62 14.57 23.76 -16.44
N VAL A 63 13.86 22.71 -16.87
CA VAL A 63 13.40 21.62 -16.01
C VAL A 63 13.64 20.26 -16.62
N GLU A 64 13.81 19.28 -15.75
CA GLU A 64 13.64 17.86 -16.08
C GLU A 64 12.24 17.44 -15.65
N LEU A 65 11.53 16.71 -16.49
CA LEU A 65 10.19 16.23 -16.27
C LEU A 65 10.15 14.71 -16.45
N ARG A 66 9.39 14.02 -15.60
CA ARG A 66 9.07 12.60 -15.76
C ARG A 66 7.66 12.30 -15.28
N TYR A 67 6.98 11.40 -15.93
CA TYR A 67 5.65 10.95 -15.55
C TYR A 67 5.76 9.68 -14.70
N ASN A 68 5.51 9.81 -13.40
CA ASN A 68 5.56 8.69 -12.48
C ASN A 68 4.33 7.80 -12.68
N GLN A 69 4.52 6.61 -13.23
CA GLN A 69 3.45 5.64 -13.55
C GLN A 69 2.77 5.05 -12.31
N ILE A 70 3.41 5.13 -11.15
CA ILE A 70 2.86 4.61 -9.89
C ILE A 70 1.92 5.63 -9.25
N THR A 71 2.38 6.87 -9.12
CA THR A 71 1.56 7.95 -8.53
C THR A 71 0.62 8.59 -9.54
N MET A 72 0.78 8.29 -10.84
CA MET A 72 0.06 8.91 -11.97
C MET A 72 0.21 10.43 -11.97
N ARG A 73 1.40 10.92 -11.64
CA ARG A 73 1.70 12.35 -11.56
C ARG A 73 3.01 12.69 -12.24
N VAL A 74 3.07 13.89 -12.78
CA VAL A 74 4.32 14.45 -13.29
C VAL A 74 5.17 14.92 -12.12
N GLU A 75 6.44 14.54 -12.16
CA GLU A 75 7.50 15.00 -11.26
C GLU A 75 8.44 15.90 -12.04
N TYR A 76 9.00 16.91 -11.35
CA TYR A 76 9.95 17.85 -11.95
C TYR A 76 11.16 18.07 -11.05
N ARG A 77 12.25 18.45 -11.70
CA ARG A 77 13.48 18.91 -11.06
C ARG A 77 14.03 20.08 -11.87
N MET A 78 14.37 21.20 -11.21
CA MET A 78 14.99 22.34 -11.88
C MET A 78 16.39 21.97 -12.37
N LYS A 79 16.71 22.29 -13.61
CA LYS A 79 18.07 22.18 -14.14
C LYS A 79 18.96 23.25 -13.53
N GLU A 80 20.26 22.99 -13.48
CA GLU A 80 21.23 24.00 -13.07
C GLU A 80 21.34 25.06 -14.17
N GLU A 81 21.15 26.31 -13.81
CA GLU A 81 21.54 27.43 -14.67
C GLU A 81 23.07 27.50 -14.66
N GLY A 82 23.65 27.34 -15.84
CA GLY A 82 25.05 27.30 -16.22
C GLY A 82 26.14 27.75 -15.25
N GLU A 83 27.30 27.18 -15.46
CA GLU A 83 28.57 27.41 -14.76
C GLU A 83 28.77 28.84 -14.23
N GLY A 84 28.58 29.02 -12.93
CA GLY A 84 29.03 30.21 -12.26
C GLY A 84 28.13 30.77 -11.20
N LYS A 85 28.17 30.21 -10.01
CA LYS A 85 28.19 30.88 -8.70
C LYS A 85 27.92 29.94 -7.53
N GLY A 86 28.91 29.76 -6.69
CA GLY A 86 28.76 29.31 -5.31
C GLY A 86 28.96 27.81 -5.08
N GLU A 87 30.08 27.47 -4.50
CA GLU A 87 30.55 26.14 -4.07
C GLU A 87 29.71 25.48 -2.96
N ASP A 88 28.44 25.86 -2.75
CA ASP A 88 27.68 25.43 -1.57
C ASP A 88 26.33 24.76 -1.90
N SER A 89 26.11 24.26 -3.13
CA SER A 89 24.90 23.51 -3.47
C SER A 89 25.17 22.11 -4.01
N SER A 90 25.97 21.31 -3.30
CA SER A 90 26.25 19.91 -3.65
C SER A 90 25.13 18.94 -3.28
N ALA A 91 23.99 19.39 -2.77
CA ALA A 91 22.84 18.55 -2.51
C ALA A 91 22.06 18.31 -3.80
N PRO A 92 21.88 17.05 -4.25
CA PRO A 92 21.07 16.75 -5.43
C PRO A 92 19.66 17.31 -5.23
N ARG A 93 19.21 18.14 -6.18
CA ARG A 93 17.84 18.66 -6.15
C ARG A 93 16.86 17.49 -6.24
N LEU A 94 16.03 17.34 -5.22
CA LEU A 94 15.06 16.26 -5.14
C LEU A 94 13.96 16.44 -6.20
N TRP A 95 13.50 15.35 -6.76
CA TRP A 95 12.30 15.31 -7.57
C TRP A 95 11.09 15.72 -6.73
N GLN A 96 10.25 16.59 -7.28
CA GLN A 96 9.05 17.09 -6.64
C GLN A 96 7.84 16.85 -7.54
N ILE A 97 6.70 16.53 -6.92
CA ILE A 97 5.44 16.44 -7.67
C ILE A 97 5.09 17.83 -8.18
N ILE A 98 4.84 17.95 -9.48
CA ILE A 98 4.42 19.21 -10.07
C ILE A 98 3.03 19.62 -9.55
N ASN A 99 2.85 20.89 -9.31
CA ASN A 99 1.60 21.46 -8.86
C ASN A 99 1.35 22.80 -9.59
N ASP A 100 0.16 23.35 -9.42
CA ASP A 100 -0.25 24.61 -10.08
C ASP A 100 0.72 25.76 -9.83
N ARG A 101 1.32 25.82 -8.62
CA ARG A 101 2.30 26.86 -8.29
C ARG A 101 3.57 26.69 -9.12
N ALA A 102 4.06 25.46 -9.27
CA ALA A 102 5.23 25.18 -10.09
C ALA A 102 4.98 25.53 -11.57
N VAL A 103 3.84 25.10 -12.13
CA VAL A 103 3.45 25.43 -13.50
C VAL A 103 3.32 26.92 -13.70
N ASN A 104 2.65 27.64 -12.80
CA ASN A 104 2.50 29.08 -12.85
C ASN A 104 3.83 29.82 -12.75
N THR A 105 4.80 29.30 -11.98
CA THR A 105 6.15 29.85 -11.88
C THR A 105 6.86 29.72 -13.25
N LEU A 106 6.89 28.52 -13.82
CA LEU A 106 7.49 28.27 -15.12
C LEU A 106 6.86 29.13 -16.24
N TRP A 107 5.54 29.20 -16.25
CA TRP A 107 4.79 30.04 -17.15
C TRP A 107 5.17 31.54 -16.99
N SER A 108 5.26 32.02 -15.75
CA SER A 108 5.62 33.40 -15.47
C SER A 108 7.03 33.73 -15.95
N GLU A 109 8.01 32.83 -15.76
CA GLU A 109 9.38 33.01 -16.25
C GLU A 109 9.42 33.07 -17.78
N MET A 110 8.78 32.13 -18.47
CA MET A 110 8.69 32.18 -19.94
C MET A 110 7.99 33.45 -20.45
N SER A 111 6.94 33.88 -19.76
CA SER A 111 6.14 35.03 -20.17
C SER A 111 6.88 36.36 -20.07
N LYS A 112 8.08 36.41 -19.44
CA LYS A 112 8.96 37.59 -19.46
C LYS A 112 9.58 37.81 -20.83
N THR A 113 9.79 36.74 -21.60
CA THR A 113 10.41 36.79 -22.95
C THR A 113 9.41 36.53 -24.07
N ASN A 114 8.52 35.57 -23.89
CA ASN A 114 7.55 35.13 -24.91
C ASN A 114 6.17 35.00 -24.27
N ARG A 115 5.16 35.65 -24.84
CA ARG A 115 3.79 35.57 -24.35
C ARG A 115 3.23 34.17 -24.59
N ALA A 116 3.02 33.39 -23.52
CA ALA A 116 2.43 32.05 -23.56
C ALA A 116 1.11 31.99 -22.79
N ALA A 117 0.20 31.09 -23.16
CA ALA A 117 -0.98 30.79 -22.38
C ALA A 117 -0.64 29.71 -21.33
N VAL A 118 -1.00 29.92 -20.08
CA VAL A 118 -0.74 28.96 -19.00
C VAL A 118 -1.38 27.59 -19.26
N GLN A 119 -2.53 27.57 -19.92
CA GLN A 119 -3.22 26.34 -20.30
C GLN A 119 -2.42 25.46 -21.27
N ASP A 120 -1.61 26.07 -22.13
CA ASP A 120 -0.76 25.32 -23.05
C ASP A 120 0.42 24.68 -22.32
N PHE A 121 0.92 25.28 -21.23
CA PHE A 121 1.87 24.65 -20.32
C PHE A 121 1.29 23.38 -19.70
N PHE A 122 0.07 23.46 -19.13
CA PHE A 122 -0.61 22.27 -18.59
C PHE A 122 -0.77 21.17 -19.64
N ARG A 123 -1.22 21.51 -20.85
CA ARG A 123 -1.40 20.55 -21.94
C ARG A 123 -0.09 19.86 -22.36
N VAL A 124 1.01 20.60 -22.39
CA VAL A 124 2.34 20.02 -22.72
C VAL A 124 2.81 19.12 -21.60
N ILE A 125 2.71 19.56 -20.34
CA ILE A 125 3.15 18.80 -19.16
C ILE A 125 2.33 17.52 -18.98
N GLU A 126 1.03 17.55 -19.28
CA GLU A 126 0.13 16.39 -19.20
C GLU A 126 0.09 15.54 -20.48
N SER A 127 1.01 15.77 -21.41
CA SER A 127 1.11 15.03 -22.67
C SER A 127 2.24 14.01 -22.66
N ASN A 128 2.30 13.19 -23.72
CA ASN A 128 3.40 12.24 -23.96
C ASN A 128 4.78 12.90 -24.20
N TYR A 129 4.87 14.24 -24.16
CA TYR A 129 6.14 14.95 -24.09
C TYR A 129 6.93 14.54 -22.85
N VAL A 130 6.25 14.37 -21.73
CA VAL A 130 6.86 13.92 -20.47
C VAL A 130 6.98 12.40 -20.48
N GLN A 131 8.23 11.90 -20.41
CA GLN A 131 8.51 10.48 -20.53
C GLN A 131 8.03 9.70 -19.29
N PRO A 132 7.49 8.49 -19.50
CA PRO A 132 7.07 7.63 -18.40
C PRO A 132 8.27 7.16 -17.57
N PHE A 133 8.07 7.05 -16.28
CA PHE A 133 9.06 6.64 -15.28
C PHE A 133 8.41 5.69 -14.27
N ASN A 134 9.02 4.53 -14.06
CA ASN A 134 8.61 3.61 -13.00
C ASN A 134 9.72 3.54 -11.94
N PRO A 135 9.49 4.06 -10.73
CA PRO A 135 10.51 4.15 -9.68
C PRO A 135 11.07 2.79 -9.23
N PHE A 136 10.24 1.75 -9.24
CA PHE A 136 10.68 0.41 -8.87
C PHE A 136 11.60 -0.20 -9.94
N ILE A 137 11.20 -0.10 -11.20
CA ILE A 137 12.01 -0.61 -12.34
C ILE A 137 13.33 0.16 -12.44
N ASP A 138 13.29 1.47 -12.28
CA ASP A 138 14.48 2.33 -12.32
C ASP A 138 15.46 1.96 -11.20
N TYR A 139 14.97 1.84 -9.95
CA TYR A 139 15.78 1.40 -8.82
C TYR A 139 16.40 0.01 -9.08
N LEU A 140 15.59 -0.97 -9.47
CA LEU A 140 16.06 -2.33 -9.73
C LEU A 140 17.04 -2.41 -10.92
N GLY A 141 16.92 -1.49 -11.90
CA GLY A 141 17.84 -1.38 -13.02
C GLY A 141 19.20 -0.77 -12.65
N SER A 142 19.30 -0.06 -11.52
CA SER A 142 20.55 0.55 -11.04
C SER A 142 21.36 -0.33 -10.09
N LEU A 143 20.86 -1.52 -9.74
CA LEU A 143 21.49 -2.42 -8.76
C LEU A 143 22.75 -3.10 -9.34
N PRO A 144 23.72 -3.43 -8.46
CA PRO A 144 24.85 -4.28 -8.84
C PRO A 144 24.38 -5.69 -9.24
N GLU A 145 25.19 -6.40 -9.98
CA GLU A 145 24.94 -7.83 -10.23
C GLU A 145 25.26 -8.66 -8.98
N TRP A 146 24.43 -9.66 -8.71
CA TRP A 146 24.63 -10.68 -7.68
C TRP A 146 24.69 -12.06 -8.35
N HIS A 147 25.61 -12.92 -7.91
CA HIS A 147 25.82 -14.25 -8.47
C HIS A 147 25.71 -15.34 -7.41
N GLU A 148 25.41 -16.56 -7.83
CA GLU A 148 25.43 -17.71 -6.94
C GLU A 148 26.86 -17.91 -6.37
N GLY A 149 26.97 -17.95 -5.03
CA GLY A 149 28.23 -18.04 -4.30
C GLY A 149 28.68 -16.72 -3.66
N ASP A 150 28.04 -15.61 -4.01
CA ASP A 150 28.20 -14.36 -3.28
C ASP A 150 27.58 -14.45 -1.88
N THR A 151 27.82 -13.46 -1.06
CA THR A 151 27.22 -13.34 0.29
C THR A 151 25.70 -13.42 0.21
N ASP A 152 25.08 -14.17 1.14
CA ASP A 152 23.62 -14.23 1.28
C ASP A 152 23.13 -13.02 2.09
N TYR A 153 22.84 -11.93 1.40
CA TYR A 153 22.38 -10.66 2.01
C TYR A 153 20.94 -10.75 2.54
N ILE A 154 20.10 -11.62 1.96
CA ILE A 154 18.76 -11.87 2.49
C ILE A 154 18.84 -12.62 3.81
N GLN A 155 19.82 -13.53 3.98
CA GLN A 155 20.10 -14.15 5.27
C GLN A 155 20.52 -13.11 6.30
N GLN A 156 21.42 -12.19 5.95
CA GLN A 156 21.83 -11.10 6.86
C GLN A 156 20.64 -10.22 7.27
N LEU A 157 19.74 -9.91 6.33
CA LEU A 157 18.50 -9.20 6.64
C LEU A 157 17.64 -10.01 7.61
N ALA A 158 17.50 -11.32 7.41
CA ALA A 158 16.75 -12.19 8.30
C ALA A 158 17.36 -12.27 9.70
N ASP A 159 18.70 -12.35 9.80
CA ASP A 159 19.42 -12.43 11.06
C ASP A 159 19.34 -11.16 11.91
N SER A 160 18.90 -10.02 11.33
CA SER A 160 18.60 -8.80 12.07
C SER A 160 17.37 -8.92 12.96
N VAL A 161 16.57 -10.00 12.81
CA VAL A 161 15.40 -10.33 13.63
C VAL A 161 15.59 -11.71 14.24
N THR A 162 15.71 -11.78 15.55
CA THR A 162 15.74 -13.04 16.27
C THR A 162 14.31 -13.51 16.56
N ILE A 163 14.01 -14.74 16.14
CA ILE A 163 12.68 -15.34 16.30
C ILE A 163 12.69 -16.31 17.48
N LYS A 164 11.67 -16.27 18.32
CA LYS A 164 11.46 -17.23 19.40
C LYS A 164 11.22 -18.66 18.86
N GLY A 165 11.74 -19.65 19.57
CA GLY A 165 11.55 -21.06 19.22
C GLY A 165 12.77 -21.72 18.62
N GLY A 166 13.94 -21.04 18.68
CA GLY A 166 15.24 -21.62 18.37
C GLY A 166 15.54 -21.68 16.87
N GLU A 167 16.57 -22.47 16.53
CA GLU A 167 17.19 -22.49 15.20
C GLU A 167 16.23 -22.90 14.07
N GLU A 168 15.32 -23.83 14.34
CA GLU A 168 14.33 -24.27 13.33
C GLU A 168 13.36 -23.14 12.95
N GLN A 169 12.88 -22.37 13.94
CA GLN A 169 12.01 -21.22 13.69
C GLN A 169 12.77 -20.10 12.98
N GLN A 170 14.04 -19.90 13.29
CA GLN A 170 14.90 -18.93 12.61
C GLN A 170 15.12 -19.31 11.12
N LYS A 171 15.35 -20.59 10.84
CA LYS A 171 15.46 -21.09 9.45
C LYS A 171 14.16 -20.91 8.68
N LEU A 172 13.03 -21.18 9.32
CA LEU A 172 11.71 -21.00 8.72
C LEU A 172 11.43 -19.53 8.42
N TRP A 173 11.77 -18.63 9.34
CA TRP A 173 11.72 -17.19 9.18
C TRP A 173 12.50 -16.74 7.95
N THR A 174 13.77 -17.13 7.83
CA THR A 174 14.61 -16.78 6.69
C THR A 174 14.00 -17.27 5.37
N CYS A 175 13.49 -18.51 5.35
CA CYS A 175 12.85 -19.08 4.17
C CYS A 175 11.60 -18.27 3.76
N TYR A 176 10.75 -17.91 4.72
CA TYR A 176 9.51 -17.19 4.44
C TYR A 176 9.76 -15.72 4.11
N LEU A 177 10.73 -15.08 4.77
CA LEU A 177 11.18 -13.73 4.43
C LEU A 177 11.70 -13.66 2.99
N ARG A 178 12.53 -14.63 2.59
CA ARG A 178 13.06 -14.74 1.21
C ARG A 178 11.93 -14.86 0.19
N LYS A 179 10.96 -15.75 0.43
CA LYS A 179 9.79 -15.89 -0.45
C LYS A 179 8.97 -14.60 -0.50
N TRP A 180 8.74 -13.97 0.63
CA TRP A 180 7.97 -12.73 0.73
C TRP A 180 8.68 -11.58 0.01
N LEU A 181 10.00 -11.43 0.20
CA LEU A 181 10.79 -10.37 -0.44
C LEU A 181 10.84 -10.53 -1.96
N VAL A 182 11.09 -11.76 -2.45
CA VAL A 182 11.08 -12.03 -3.90
C VAL A 182 9.66 -11.86 -4.47
N GLY A 183 8.63 -12.26 -3.74
CA GLY A 183 7.22 -12.01 -4.10
C GLY A 183 6.87 -10.53 -4.17
N MET A 184 7.47 -9.70 -3.34
CA MET A 184 7.32 -8.24 -3.38
C MET A 184 7.91 -7.67 -4.69
N LEU A 185 9.12 -8.09 -5.06
CA LEU A 185 9.73 -7.68 -6.33
C LEU A 185 8.92 -8.19 -7.54
N ALA A 186 8.39 -9.41 -7.47
CA ALA A 186 7.54 -9.95 -8.51
C ALA A 186 6.28 -9.07 -8.72
N GLY A 187 5.63 -8.63 -7.64
CA GLY A 187 4.49 -7.71 -7.71
C GLY A 187 4.83 -6.32 -8.27
N TRP A 188 6.09 -5.88 -8.17
CA TRP A 188 6.53 -4.59 -8.75
C TRP A 188 6.92 -4.68 -10.23
N THR A 189 7.28 -5.88 -10.72
CA THR A 189 7.95 -6.04 -12.01
C THR A 189 7.22 -6.90 -13.03
N LEU A 190 6.30 -7.74 -12.57
CA LEU A 190 5.55 -8.67 -13.42
C LEU A 190 4.08 -8.26 -13.49
N ASP A 191 3.51 -8.36 -14.68
CA ASP A 191 2.09 -8.16 -14.88
C ASP A 191 1.28 -9.29 -14.24
N ASP A 192 0.10 -8.98 -13.72
CA ASP A 192 -0.86 -9.93 -13.12
C ASP A 192 -0.30 -10.77 -11.96
N VAL A 193 0.72 -10.27 -11.26
CA VAL A 193 1.32 -10.92 -10.10
C VAL A 193 1.13 -10.05 -8.85
N VAL A 194 0.67 -10.68 -7.77
CA VAL A 194 0.58 -10.04 -6.45
C VAL A 194 1.26 -10.89 -5.40
N ASN A 195 1.86 -10.26 -4.41
CA ASN A 195 2.36 -10.94 -3.23
C ASN A 195 1.18 -11.26 -2.29
N ASN A 196 0.67 -12.47 -2.38
CA ASN A 196 -0.57 -12.89 -1.71
C ASN A 196 -0.38 -13.36 -0.26
N VAL A 197 0.77 -13.08 0.35
CA VAL A 197 1.08 -13.40 1.74
C VAL A 197 1.47 -12.16 2.53
N ILE A 198 1.20 -12.19 3.82
CA ILE A 198 1.43 -11.11 4.76
C ILE A 198 2.46 -11.58 5.78
N ILE A 199 3.61 -10.93 5.85
CA ILE A 199 4.58 -11.20 6.93
C ILE A 199 4.10 -10.51 8.21
N VAL A 200 4.09 -11.24 9.35
CA VAL A 200 3.56 -10.73 10.60
C VAL A 200 4.60 -10.87 11.71
N LEU A 201 5.02 -9.77 12.28
CA LEU A 201 5.91 -9.73 13.44
C LEU A 201 5.09 -9.51 14.72
N ILE A 202 5.18 -10.46 15.64
CA ILE A 202 4.45 -10.46 16.91
C ILE A 202 5.45 -10.37 18.05
N GLY A 203 5.16 -9.58 19.07
CA GLY A 203 6.05 -9.43 20.21
C GLY A 203 5.73 -8.18 21.03
N ALA A 204 6.51 -7.93 22.08
CA ALA A 204 6.31 -6.83 23.01
C ALA A 204 6.21 -5.47 22.29
N GLN A 205 5.42 -4.57 22.86
CA GLN A 205 5.35 -3.19 22.40
C GLN A 205 6.73 -2.50 22.53
N GLY A 206 7.09 -1.68 21.54
CA GLY A 206 8.39 -0.99 21.55
C GLY A 206 9.59 -1.82 21.08
N SER A 207 9.41 -3.10 20.69
CA SER A 207 10.51 -3.97 20.20
C SER A 207 11.06 -3.63 18.81
N GLY A 208 10.63 -2.52 18.18
CA GLY A 208 11.16 -2.06 16.90
C GLY A 208 10.52 -2.68 15.64
N LYS A 209 9.47 -3.50 15.76
CA LYS A 209 8.81 -4.20 14.64
C LYS A 209 8.40 -3.27 13.49
N SER A 210 7.61 -2.24 13.78
CA SER A 210 7.14 -1.28 12.77
C SER A 210 8.30 -0.50 12.13
N THR A 211 9.30 -0.14 12.90
CA THR A 211 10.50 0.55 12.41
C THR A 211 11.29 -0.36 11.47
N TRP A 212 11.50 -1.62 11.84
CA TRP A 212 12.19 -2.59 10.97
C TRP A 212 11.47 -2.77 9.64
N ILE A 213 10.14 -2.98 9.66
CA ILE A 213 9.33 -3.14 8.46
C ILE A 213 9.39 -1.88 7.58
N ALA A 214 9.27 -0.68 8.18
CA ALA A 214 9.34 0.58 7.43
C ALA A 214 10.70 0.77 6.76
N MET A 215 11.75 0.23 7.34
CA MET A 215 13.11 0.31 6.80
C MET A 215 13.48 -0.84 5.87
N VAL A 216 12.58 -1.77 5.59
CA VAL A 216 12.81 -2.78 4.52
C VAL A 216 12.94 -2.09 3.16
N LEU A 217 12.13 -1.07 2.87
CA LEU A 217 12.28 -0.31 1.63
C LEU A 217 13.54 0.57 1.66
N PRO A 218 14.32 0.59 0.55
CA PRO A 218 15.49 1.45 0.42
C PRO A 218 15.08 2.93 0.47
N PRO A 219 16.01 3.83 0.82
CA PRO A 219 15.72 5.26 0.94
C PRO A 219 15.02 5.87 -0.27
N GLU A 220 15.39 5.43 -1.48
CA GLU A 220 14.85 5.88 -2.76
C GLU A 220 13.37 5.52 -2.95
N LEU A 221 12.93 4.42 -2.34
CA LEU A 221 11.57 3.90 -2.46
C LEU A 221 10.72 4.13 -1.19
N ARG A 222 11.25 4.75 -0.13
CA ARG A 222 10.52 4.96 1.14
C ARG A 222 9.24 5.78 0.99
N GLN A 223 9.15 6.66 0.02
CA GLN A 223 7.92 7.38 -0.27
C GLN A 223 6.76 6.46 -0.69
N TYR A 224 7.05 5.23 -1.09
CA TYR A 224 6.07 4.19 -1.45
C TYR A 224 5.80 3.21 -0.30
N PHE A 225 6.13 3.61 0.92
CA PHE A 225 5.74 2.93 2.14
C PHE A 225 4.48 3.56 2.73
N TYR A 226 3.50 2.74 3.08
CA TYR A 226 2.26 3.19 3.69
C TYR A 226 1.99 2.46 5.01
N THR A 227 1.62 3.21 6.06
CA THR A 227 1.20 2.64 7.33
C THR A 227 -0.30 2.85 7.52
N LYS A 228 -1.03 1.76 7.67
CA LYS A 228 -2.43 1.78 8.06
C LYS A 228 -2.53 1.65 9.59
N THR A 229 -2.78 2.77 10.24
CA THR A 229 -2.88 2.87 11.71
C THR A 229 -4.27 2.57 12.26
N ASN A 230 -5.30 2.61 11.41
CA ASN A 230 -6.66 2.31 11.81
C ASN A 230 -7.06 0.90 11.38
N ALA A 231 -7.37 0.06 12.35
CA ALA A 231 -7.96 -1.26 12.15
C ALA A 231 -9.37 -1.22 11.51
N SER A 232 -9.87 -0.04 11.14
CA SER A 232 -11.17 0.12 10.52
C SER A 232 -11.20 -0.45 9.09
N ARG A 233 -12.42 -0.68 8.60
CA ARG A 233 -12.73 -1.19 7.26
C ARG A 233 -11.87 -0.54 6.17
N LEU A 234 -11.35 -1.35 5.25
CA LEU A 234 -10.72 -0.87 4.02
C LEU A 234 -11.72 -0.01 3.24
N SER A 235 -11.42 1.28 3.09
CA SER A 235 -12.20 2.23 2.29
C SER A 235 -11.82 2.12 0.81
N LYS A 236 -12.55 2.84 -0.05
CA LYS A 236 -12.17 2.97 -1.47
C LYS A 236 -10.79 3.63 -1.63
N ASP A 237 -10.49 4.61 -0.79
CA ASP A 237 -9.19 5.28 -0.81
C ASP A 237 -8.07 4.32 -0.41
N ASP A 238 -8.32 3.40 0.54
CA ASP A 238 -7.35 2.35 0.88
C ASP A 238 -7.09 1.38 -0.28
N LEU A 239 -8.06 1.16 -1.18
CA LEU A 239 -7.83 0.34 -2.37
C LEU A 239 -6.88 1.02 -3.36
N LEU A 240 -6.98 2.35 -3.55
CA LEU A 240 -6.04 3.10 -4.38
C LEU A 240 -4.61 3.05 -3.82
N VAL A 241 -4.46 2.94 -2.50
CA VAL A 241 -3.16 2.73 -1.84
C VAL A 241 -2.46 1.48 -2.38
N LEU A 242 -3.20 0.40 -2.67
CA LEU A 242 -2.64 -0.86 -3.17
C LEU A 242 -1.98 -0.73 -4.55
N ALA A 243 -2.41 0.23 -5.36
CA ALA A 243 -1.82 0.51 -6.66
C ALA A 243 -0.74 1.61 -6.62
N THR A 244 -0.56 2.29 -5.46
CA THR A 244 0.32 3.45 -5.34
C THR A 244 1.53 3.18 -4.46
N TYR A 245 1.42 2.26 -3.50
CA TYR A 245 2.48 1.97 -2.54
C TYR A 245 3.04 0.56 -2.74
N GLY A 246 4.36 0.41 -2.64
CA GLY A 246 5.03 -0.89 -2.83
C GLY A 246 4.99 -1.78 -1.59
N LEU A 247 4.85 -1.19 -0.40
CA LEU A 247 4.76 -1.90 0.87
C LEU A 247 3.77 -1.21 1.81
N MET A 248 2.81 -1.98 2.31
CA MET A 248 1.80 -1.55 3.27
C MET A 248 1.98 -2.26 4.61
N LEU A 249 2.14 -1.49 5.67
CA LEU A 249 2.16 -1.97 7.05
C LEU A 249 0.77 -1.84 7.68
N CYS A 250 0.24 -2.95 8.19
CA CYS A 250 -0.95 -2.98 9.04
C CYS A 250 -0.51 -3.14 10.50
N GLU A 251 -0.67 -2.09 11.30
CA GLU A 251 -0.32 -2.13 12.72
C GLU A 251 -1.45 -2.73 13.56
N GLU A 252 -1.08 -3.35 14.69
CA GLU A 252 -2.01 -3.85 15.71
C GLU A 252 -3.08 -4.82 15.16
N LEU A 253 -2.65 -5.84 14.39
CA LEU A 253 -3.56 -6.86 13.85
C LEU A 253 -4.45 -7.51 14.91
N ASP A 254 -3.95 -7.66 16.12
CA ASP A 254 -4.63 -8.26 17.25
C ASP A 254 -5.83 -7.42 17.76
N THR A 255 -5.93 -6.16 17.38
CA THR A 255 -7.10 -5.30 17.65
C THR A 255 -8.17 -5.37 16.55
N MET A 256 -7.86 -5.95 15.39
CA MET A 256 -8.77 -6.05 14.25
C MET A 256 -9.90 -7.07 14.50
N LYS A 257 -11.11 -6.69 14.10
CA LYS A 257 -12.26 -7.62 14.12
C LYS A 257 -12.09 -8.70 13.03
N PRO A 258 -12.69 -9.89 13.22
CA PRO A 258 -12.63 -10.96 12.22
C PRO A 258 -13.10 -10.55 10.81
N SER A 259 -14.08 -9.64 10.73
CA SER A 259 -14.57 -9.09 9.45
C SER A 259 -13.52 -8.23 8.72
N GLU A 260 -12.69 -7.50 9.48
CA GLU A 260 -11.63 -6.64 8.94
C GLU A 260 -10.43 -7.48 8.47
N LEU A 261 -10.05 -8.50 9.24
CA LEU A 261 -9.06 -9.50 8.81
C LEU A 261 -9.48 -10.21 7.52
N ASN A 262 -10.79 -10.51 7.35
CA ASN A 262 -11.29 -11.11 6.12
C ASN A 262 -11.24 -10.14 4.93
N GLN A 263 -11.49 -8.84 5.15
CA GLN A 263 -11.32 -7.82 4.12
C GLN A 263 -9.85 -7.68 3.71
N LEU A 264 -8.93 -7.69 4.67
CA LEU A 264 -7.49 -7.66 4.41
C LEU A 264 -7.06 -8.88 3.59
N LYS A 265 -7.52 -10.10 3.95
CA LYS A 265 -7.28 -11.32 3.17
C LYS A 265 -7.79 -11.21 1.72
N ALA A 266 -8.93 -10.56 1.50
CA ALA A 266 -9.47 -10.32 0.16
C ALA A 266 -8.59 -9.32 -0.61
N ALA A 267 -8.22 -8.20 0.03
CA ALA A 267 -7.39 -7.15 -0.58
C ALA A 267 -6.03 -7.68 -1.04
N VAL A 268 -5.36 -8.49 -0.21
CA VAL A 268 -4.04 -9.09 -0.52
C VAL A 268 -4.04 -9.94 -1.79
N THR A 269 -5.19 -10.46 -2.22
CA THR A 269 -5.31 -11.32 -3.40
C THR A 269 -5.95 -10.65 -4.61
N MET A 270 -6.29 -9.37 -4.54
CA MET A 270 -6.76 -8.62 -5.69
C MET A 270 -5.60 -8.44 -6.68
N LEU A 271 -5.82 -8.71 -7.96
CA LEU A 271 -4.82 -8.51 -9.01
C LEU A 271 -4.78 -7.05 -9.48
N THR A 272 -5.94 -6.43 -9.53
CA THR A 272 -6.13 -5.10 -10.12
C THR A 272 -7.10 -4.27 -9.27
N ILE A 273 -6.94 -2.98 -9.37
CA ILE A 273 -7.78 -1.98 -8.70
C ILE A 273 -8.50 -1.17 -9.77
N ASP A 274 -9.81 -1.37 -9.87
CA ASP A 274 -10.70 -0.67 -10.79
C ASP A 274 -11.43 0.46 -10.06
N GLU A 275 -10.70 1.51 -9.71
CA GLU A 275 -11.27 2.66 -8.98
C GLU A 275 -11.02 3.96 -9.73
N ARG A 276 -11.97 4.88 -9.61
CA ARG A 276 -11.85 6.21 -10.13
C ARG A 276 -11.24 7.12 -9.05
N ALA A 277 -10.06 7.66 -9.31
CA ALA A 277 -9.47 8.67 -8.44
C ALA A 277 -10.39 9.89 -8.34
N ALA A 278 -10.34 10.60 -7.22
CA ALA A 278 -11.11 11.83 -7.02
C ALA A 278 -10.80 12.82 -8.16
N TYR A 279 -11.86 13.34 -8.80
CA TYR A 279 -11.79 14.28 -9.94
C TYR A 279 -11.27 13.70 -11.27
N ALA A 280 -10.92 12.41 -11.36
CA ALA A 280 -10.58 11.79 -12.64
C ALA A 280 -11.81 11.65 -13.54
N HIS A 281 -11.64 11.85 -14.86
CA HIS A 281 -12.75 11.71 -15.82
C HIS A 281 -13.10 10.24 -16.10
N TYR A 282 -12.11 9.34 -15.98
CA TYR A 282 -12.25 7.92 -16.30
C TYR A 282 -11.86 7.06 -15.11
N ALA A 283 -12.44 5.88 -14.98
CA ALA A 283 -11.93 4.83 -14.11
C ALA A 283 -10.62 4.29 -14.71
N GLU A 284 -9.64 4.07 -13.87
CA GLU A 284 -8.34 3.53 -14.28
C GLU A 284 -8.22 2.10 -13.78
N HIS A 285 -7.73 1.23 -14.64
CA HIS A 285 -7.38 -0.14 -14.31
C HIS A 285 -5.90 -0.14 -13.91
N ARG A 286 -5.63 -0.30 -12.60
CA ARG A 286 -4.29 -0.24 -12.05
C ARG A 286 -3.85 -1.58 -11.51
N PRO A 287 -2.61 -2.01 -11.76
CA PRO A 287 -2.07 -3.21 -11.12
C PRO A 287 -1.96 -3.00 -9.61
N HIS A 288 -2.21 -4.05 -8.86
CA HIS A 288 -1.93 -4.08 -7.43
C HIS A 288 -0.45 -4.41 -7.22
N ILE A 289 0.31 -3.47 -6.70
CA ILE A 289 1.76 -3.61 -6.47
C ILE A 289 2.14 -3.74 -4.99
N ALA A 290 1.20 -3.47 -4.08
CA ALA A 290 1.48 -3.46 -2.65
C ALA A 290 1.74 -4.86 -2.10
N SER A 291 2.87 -5.05 -1.44
CA SER A 291 3.06 -6.17 -0.52
C SER A 291 2.64 -5.78 0.88
N PHE A 292 2.25 -6.76 1.67
CA PHE A 292 1.75 -6.52 3.02
C PHE A 292 2.71 -7.02 4.08
N ALA A 293 2.87 -6.21 5.11
CA ALA A 293 3.46 -6.59 6.38
C ALA A 293 2.54 -6.17 7.51
N ALA A 294 2.65 -6.81 8.66
CA ALA A 294 1.84 -6.46 9.80
C ALA A 294 2.56 -6.65 11.14
N THR A 295 2.06 -5.98 12.17
CA THR A 295 2.55 -6.14 13.53
C THR A 295 1.40 -6.45 14.49
N GLY A 296 1.71 -7.18 15.56
CA GLY A 296 0.78 -7.45 16.64
C GLY A 296 1.54 -7.61 17.96
N ASN A 297 0.82 -7.55 19.07
CA ASN A 297 1.36 -7.76 20.41
C ASN A 297 0.87 -9.09 21.00
N ASN A 298 -0.30 -9.58 20.54
CA ASN A 298 -0.84 -10.85 20.97
C ASN A 298 -0.49 -11.96 19.99
N VAL A 299 0.07 -13.05 20.51
CA VAL A 299 0.42 -14.23 19.73
C VAL A 299 -0.82 -14.86 19.08
N GLN A 300 -1.93 -14.90 19.82
CA GLN A 300 -3.18 -15.53 19.39
C GLN A 300 -4.13 -14.54 18.69
N PHE A 301 -3.85 -14.21 17.44
CA PHE A 301 -4.64 -13.23 16.67
C PHE A 301 -5.47 -13.86 15.54
N LEU A 302 -5.17 -15.10 15.12
CA LEU A 302 -5.88 -15.76 14.03
C LEU A 302 -7.21 -16.32 14.49
N SER A 303 -8.30 -15.66 14.15
CA SER A 303 -9.65 -16.06 14.54
C SER A 303 -10.38 -16.97 13.56
N ASP A 304 -9.91 -17.07 12.29
CA ASP A 304 -10.53 -17.85 11.24
C ASP A 304 -9.57 -18.92 10.70
N PRO A 305 -9.89 -20.22 10.83
CA PRO A 305 -9.03 -21.30 10.32
C PRO A 305 -9.04 -21.40 8.79
N THR A 306 -9.97 -20.73 8.13
CA THR A 306 -10.02 -20.70 6.67
C THR A 306 -9.20 -19.53 6.14
N GLY A 307 -8.18 -19.82 5.33
CA GLY A 307 -7.35 -18.80 4.71
C GLY A 307 -6.13 -18.37 5.54
N ASN A 308 -5.75 -19.11 6.57
CA ASN A 308 -4.52 -18.87 7.35
C ASN A 308 -3.26 -18.97 6.50
N ARG A 309 -3.31 -19.63 5.33
CA ARG A 309 -2.21 -19.70 4.35
C ARG A 309 -1.67 -18.35 3.83
N ARG A 310 -2.35 -17.26 4.13
CA ARG A 310 -1.90 -15.90 3.77
C ARG A 310 -1.02 -15.25 4.82
N TRP A 311 -1.03 -15.77 6.04
CA TRP A 311 -0.30 -15.20 7.17
C TRP A 311 1.01 -15.94 7.36
N LEU A 312 2.10 -15.18 7.47
CA LEU A 312 3.44 -15.65 7.82
C LEU A 312 3.81 -15.06 9.20
N PRO A 313 3.21 -15.54 10.29
CA PRO A 313 3.42 -14.97 11.61
C PRO A 313 4.68 -15.54 12.27
N PHE A 314 5.42 -14.64 12.92
CA PHE A 314 6.59 -15.01 13.72
C PHE A 314 6.61 -14.22 15.02
N GLU A 315 6.92 -14.91 16.10
CA GLU A 315 7.12 -14.28 17.40
C GLU A 315 8.56 -13.81 17.54
N VAL A 316 8.70 -12.51 17.70
CA VAL A 316 10.00 -11.82 17.77
C VAL A 316 10.54 -11.88 19.19
N GLU A 317 11.77 -12.30 19.34
CA GLU A 317 12.55 -12.21 20.58
C GLU A 317 13.28 -10.87 20.66
N SER A 318 14.00 -10.49 19.59
CA SER A 318 14.71 -9.21 19.49
C SER A 318 14.85 -8.76 18.05
N ILE A 319 15.03 -7.45 17.86
CA ILE A 319 15.31 -6.82 16.56
C ILE A 319 16.52 -5.91 16.70
N GLN A 320 17.51 -6.12 15.85
CA GLN A 320 18.62 -5.17 15.71
C GLN A 320 18.08 -3.88 15.07
N SER A 321 18.38 -2.74 15.70
CA SER A 321 17.92 -1.45 15.21
C SER A 321 18.50 -1.16 13.81
N PRO A 322 17.66 -1.03 12.76
CA PRO A 322 18.18 -0.68 11.43
C PRO A 322 18.78 0.72 11.35
N ARG A 323 18.60 1.56 12.39
CA ARG A 323 19.22 2.89 12.50
C ARG A 323 20.69 2.79 12.92
N GLU A 324 21.01 1.78 13.73
CA GLU A 324 22.36 1.52 14.23
C GLU A 324 23.11 0.55 13.30
N HIS A 325 22.35 -0.37 12.68
CA HIS A 325 22.84 -1.38 11.73
C HIS A 325 22.10 -1.24 10.40
N PRO A 326 22.46 -0.29 9.53
CA PRO A 326 21.82 -0.05 8.24
C PRO A 326 21.88 -1.28 7.34
N PHE A 327 20.80 -1.54 6.61
CA PHE A 327 20.75 -2.62 5.64
C PHE A 327 21.56 -2.31 4.38
N ASP A 328 22.19 -3.33 3.81
CA ASP A 328 22.83 -3.24 2.50
C ASP A 328 21.78 -3.40 1.38
N TYR A 329 20.99 -2.35 1.17
CA TYR A 329 19.88 -2.36 0.21
C TYR A 329 20.30 -2.78 -1.19
N PRO A 330 21.38 -2.24 -1.80
CA PRO A 330 21.75 -2.61 -3.15
C PRO A 330 21.94 -4.10 -3.32
N HIS A 331 22.63 -4.77 -2.41
CA HIS A 331 22.92 -6.19 -2.52
C HIS A 331 21.74 -7.07 -2.11
N ILE A 332 20.94 -6.69 -1.10
CA ILE A 332 19.70 -7.41 -0.74
C ILE A 332 18.73 -7.46 -1.93
N TYR A 333 18.51 -6.32 -2.58
CA TYR A 333 17.60 -6.23 -3.72
C TYR A 333 18.19 -6.82 -5.00
N ALA A 334 19.51 -6.75 -5.19
CA ALA A 334 20.21 -7.43 -6.29
C ALA A 334 20.07 -8.96 -6.18
N GLN A 335 20.26 -9.52 -4.98
CA GLN A 335 20.05 -10.94 -4.72
C GLN A 335 18.59 -11.35 -4.95
N ALA A 336 17.62 -10.58 -4.42
CA ALA A 336 16.20 -10.86 -4.61
C ALA A 336 15.80 -10.81 -6.09
N LEU A 337 16.33 -9.85 -6.85
CA LEU A 337 16.11 -9.73 -8.29
C LEU A 337 16.74 -10.88 -9.08
N HIS A 338 17.95 -11.28 -8.71
CA HIS A 338 18.60 -12.45 -9.30
C HIS A 338 17.77 -13.72 -9.07
N LEU A 339 17.32 -13.96 -7.83
CA LEU A 339 16.45 -15.09 -7.50
C LEU A 339 15.14 -15.06 -8.31
N LEU A 340 14.51 -13.90 -8.46
CA LEU A 340 13.31 -13.77 -9.28
C LEU A 340 13.60 -14.15 -10.74
N ARG A 341 14.66 -13.62 -11.33
CA ARG A 341 15.06 -13.86 -12.72
C ARG A 341 15.51 -15.30 -12.99
N SER A 342 16.11 -15.96 -12.00
CA SER A 342 16.51 -17.37 -12.09
C SER A 342 15.35 -18.35 -11.86
N GLY A 343 14.11 -17.86 -11.63
CA GLY A 343 12.94 -18.70 -11.48
C GLY A 343 12.75 -19.25 -10.05
N PHE A 344 13.30 -18.57 -9.04
CA PHE A 344 13.04 -18.94 -7.65
C PHE A 344 11.54 -18.91 -7.36
N ARG A 345 11.05 -19.99 -6.74
CA ARG A 345 9.63 -20.12 -6.40
C ARG A 345 9.27 -19.35 -5.14
N TYR A 346 8.75 -18.15 -5.30
CA TYR A 346 8.31 -17.30 -4.20
C TYR A 346 6.90 -17.62 -3.67
N TRP A 347 6.08 -18.37 -4.42
CA TRP A 347 4.77 -18.84 -3.97
C TRP A 347 4.87 -20.17 -3.21
N PHE A 348 3.84 -20.48 -2.42
CA PHE A 348 3.79 -21.71 -1.62
C PHE A 348 3.11 -22.84 -2.39
N THR A 349 3.68 -24.05 -2.39
CA THR A 349 3.08 -25.28 -2.91
C THR A 349 2.01 -25.80 -1.94
N GLN A 350 1.21 -26.80 -2.37
CA GLN A 350 0.22 -27.42 -1.49
C GLN A 350 0.86 -28.04 -0.24
N GLN A 351 2.03 -28.67 -0.38
CA GLN A 351 2.75 -29.25 0.75
C GLN A 351 3.22 -28.15 1.73
N GLU A 352 3.83 -27.08 1.21
CA GLU A 352 4.26 -25.93 2.03
C GLU A 352 3.07 -25.22 2.68
N ILE A 353 1.89 -25.22 2.06
CA ILE A 353 0.66 -24.68 2.67
C ILE A 353 0.22 -25.53 3.86
N ILE A 354 0.37 -26.86 3.79
CA ILE A 354 0.07 -27.73 4.94
C ILE A 354 1.02 -27.42 6.10
N GLU A 355 2.32 -27.31 5.83
CA GLU A 355 3.34 -26.96 6.83
C GLU A 355 3.10 -25.57 7.42
N LEU A 356 2.77 -24.58 6.57
CA LEU A 356 2.40 -23.24 7.00
C LEU A 356 1.15 -23.23 7.89
N ASN A 357 0.13 -24.01 7.57
CA ASN A 357 -1.05 -24.13 8.43
C ASN A 357 -0.71 -24.78 9.78
N LEU A 358 0.17 -25.78 9.82
CA LEU A 358 0.67 -26.35 11.08
C LEU A 358 1.44 -25.30 11.91
N HIS A 359 2.32 -24.53 11.25
CA HIS A 359 3.02 -23.42 11.90
C HIS A 359 2.03 -22.39 12.48
N ASN A 360 0.95 -22.09 11.76
CA ASN A 360 -0.03 -21.07 12.13
C ASN A 360 -0.94 -21.49 13.29
N HIS A 361 -1.03 -22.80 13.63
CA HIS A 361 -1.89 -23.26 14.73
C HIS A 361 -1.57 -22.59 16.07
N LYS A 362 -0.30 -22.33 16.39
CA LYS A 362 0.11 -21.65 17.64
C LYS A 362 -0.37 -20.20 17.73
N PHE A 363 -0.72 -19.60 16.58
CA PHE A 363 -1.21 -18.21 16.49
C PHE A 363 -2.74 -18.13 16.41
N GLU A 364 -3.43 -19.27 16.46
CA GLU A 364 -4.90 -19.29 16.45
C GLU A 364 -5.46 -18.92 17.83
N ALA A 365 -6.39 -17.99 17.82
CA ALA A 365 -7.09 -17.61 19.03
C ALA A 365 -7.88 -18.81 19.60
N PRO A 366 -7.83 -19.02 20.92
CA PRO A 366 -8.66 -20.04 21.56
C PRO A 366 -10.13 -19.82 21.21
N ARG A 367 -10.82 -20.90 20.95
CA ARG A 367 -12.24 -20.83 20.59
C ARG A 367 -13.09 -21.29 21.74
N LEU A 368 -14.11 -20.53 22.02
CA LEU A 368 -15.09 -20.87 23.04
C LEU A 368 -15.71 -22.25 22.79
N GLU A 369 -15.95 -22.62 21.52
CA GLU A 369 -16.47 -23.96 21.18
C GLU A 369 -15.54 -25.08 21.62
N ARG A 370 -14.19 -24.89 21.53
CA ARG A 370 -13.22 -25.90 21.97
C ARG A 370 -13.21 -26.04 23.51
N GLU A 371 -13.23 -24.93 24.20
CA GLU A 371 -13.29 -24.90 25.68
C GLU A 371 -14.60 -25.55 26.18
N LEU A 372 -15.72 -25.21 25.55
CA LEU A 372 -17.00 -25.76 25.91
C LEU A 372 -17.10 -27.27 25.60
N VAL A 373 -16.58 -27.72 24.46
CA VAL A 373 -16.53 -29.16 24.14
C VAL A 373 -15.67 -29.88 25.16
N ALA A 374 -14.50 -29.36 25.52
CA ALA A 374 -13.63 -29.93 26.56
C ALA A 374 -14.27 -29.92 27.94
N LEU A 375 -15.14 -28.96 28.22
CA LEU A 375 -15.87 -28.85 29.50
C LEU A 375 -17.05 -29.79 29.58
N TYR A 376 -17.88 -29.90 28.53
CA TYR A 376 -19.14 -30.65 28.57
C TYR A 376 -19.02 -32.12 28.17
N PHE A 377 -17.95 -32.51 27.45
CA PHE A 377 -17.79 -33.86 26.92
C PHE A 377 -16.48 -34.50 27.39
N ALA A 378 -16.50 -35.83 27.59
CA ALA A 378 -15.33 -36.64 27.87
C ALA A 378 -15.20 -37.78 26.88
N HIS A 379 -13.98 -38.34 26.75
CA HIS A 379 -13.73 -39.52 25.97
C HIS A 379 -14.39 -40.75 26.59
N PRO A 380 -14.96 -41.66 25.75
CA PRO A 380 -15.39 -42.96 26.25
C PRO A 380 -14.22 -43.72 26.87
N THR A 381 -14.55 -44.42 27.96
CA THR A 381 -13.63 -45.35 28.65
C THR A 381 -14.03 -46.80 28.39
N GLU A 382 -13.20 -47.76 28.78
CA GLU A 382 -13.55 -49.19 28.67
C GLU A 382 -14.79 -49.56 29.46
N GLU A 383 -15.03 -48.84 30.58
CA GLU A 383 -16.18 -49.07 31.48
C GLU A 383 -17.45 -48.32 31.06
N GLN A 384 -17.29 -47.19 30.35
CA GLN A 384 -18.41 -46.32 29.92
C GLN A 384 -18.49 -46.22 28.43
N HIS A 385 -19.49 -46.84 27.82
CA HIS A 385 -19.74 -46.73 26.40
C HIS A 385 -20.20 -45.31 26.03
N GLY A 386 -19.51 -44.69 25.04
CA GLY A 386 -19.86 -43.36 24.56
C GLY A 386 -21.22 -43.36 23.80
N ILE A 387 -21.92 -42.25 23.88
CA ILE A 387 -23.08 -41.96 23.08
C ILE A 387 -22.72 -41.31 21.76
N PHE A 388 -23.56 -41.56 20.73
CA PHE A 388 -23.40 -40.88 19.45
C PHE A 388 -23.89 -39.44 19.55
N MET A 389 -23.02 -38.48 19.25
CA MET A 389 -23.27 -37.05 19.33
C MET A 389 -22.95 -36.35 18.01
N THR A 390 -23.92 -35.68 17.41
CA THR A 390 -23.68 -34.81 16.24
C THR A 390 -23.20 -33.42 16.71
N ALA A 391 -22.41 -32.73 15.87
CA ALA A 391 -21.95 -31.36 16.19
C ALA A 391 -23.14 -30.39 16.42
N SER A 392 -24.27 -30.57 15.70
CA SER A 392 -25.45 -29.73 15.90
C SER A 392 -26.16 -30.00 17.23
N ARG A 393 -26.20 -31.26 17.68
CA ARG A 393 -26.79 -31.61 18.99
C ARG A 393 -25.88 -31.14 20.12
N ALA A 394 -24.56 -31.31 19.99
CA ALA A 394 -23.59 -30.79 20.93
C ALA A 394 -23.68 -29.26 21.06
N LEU A 395 -23.86 -28.56 19.93
CA LEU A 395 -24.06 -27.11 19.91
C LEU A 395 -25.30 -26.68 20.73
N GLN A 396 -26.39 -27.41 20.66
CA GLN A 396 -27.59 -27.13 21.46
C GLN A 396 -27.34 -27.29 22.96
N ILE A 397 -26.52 -28.28 23.34
CA ILE A 397 -26.16 -28.52 24.76
C ILE A 397 -25.25 -27.41 25.29
N ILE A 398 -24.14 -27.16 24.57
CA ILE A 398 -23.13 -26.19 25.03
C ILE A 398 -23.57 -24.73 24.84
N GLY A 399 -24.51 -24.47 23.94
CA GLY A 399 -25.01 -23.11 23.68
C GLY A 399 -26.07 -22.62 24.66
N ALA A 400 -26.56 -23.49 25.56
CA ALA A 400 -27.56 -23.11 26.51
C ALA A 400 -27.01 -22.08 27.52
N GLY A 401 -27.56 -20.86 27.50
CA GLY A 401 -27.13 -19.76 28.40
C GLY A 401 -25.96 -18.93 27.90
N ILE A 402 -25.45 -19.15 26.69
CA ILE A 402 -24.35 -18.38 26.12
C ILE A 402 -24.89 -17.32 25.15
N SER A 403 -24.52 -16.07 25.37
CA SER A 403 -24.94 -14.93 24.53
C SER A 403 -24.18 -14.86 23.19
N GLN A 404 -23.00 -15.47 23.12
CA GLN A 404 -22.18 -15.49 21.91
C GLN A 404 -22.71 -16.51 20.90
N LYS A 405 -22.73 -16.15 19.62
CA LYS A 405 -23.16 -17.05 18.54
C LYS A 405 -22.11 -18.11 18.27
N LEU A 406 -22.38 -19.35 18.67
CA LEU A 406 -21.57 -20.53 18.40
C LEU A 406 -21.91 -21.16 17.04
N SER A 407 -20.99 -21.97 16.49
CA SER A 407 -21.13 -22.64 15.19
C SER A 407 -20.95 -24.14 15.28
N ALA A 408 -21.90 -24.91 14.72
CA ALA A 408 -21.80 -26.37 14.64
C ALA A 408 -20.55 -26.85 13.87
N VAL A 409 -20.06 -26.07 12.91
CA VAL A 409 -18.83 -26.38 12.16
C VAL A 409 -17.63 -26.34 13.11
N TYR A 410 -17.56 -25.34 13.99
CA TYR A 410 -16.48 -25.20 14.93
C TYR A 410 -16.57 -26.19 16.11
N VAL A 411 -17.78 -26.52 16.52
CA VAL A 411 -17.99 -27.63 17.49
C VAL A 411 -17.49 -28.95 16.91
N GLY A 412 -17.80 -29.24 15.61
CA GLY A 412 -17.29 -30.44 14.94
C GLY A 412 -15.75 -30.46 14.83
N ARG A 413 -15.12 -29.30 14.60
CA ARG A 413 -13.66 -29.19 14.62
C ARG A 413 -13.09 -29.40 16.02
N ALA A 414 -13.68 -28.78 17.03
CA ALA A 414 -13.29 -28.94 18.41
C ALA A 414 -13.25 -30.40 18.85
N PHE A 415 -14.25 -31.19 18.46
CA PHE A 415 -14.23 -32.65 18.70
C PHE A 415 -13.04 -33.35 18.01
N CYS A 416 -12.70 -32.97 16.77
CA CYS A 416 -11.55 -33.53 16.08
C CYS A 416 -10.22 -33.12 16.73
N GLU A 417 -10.06 -31.85 17.09
CA GLU A 417 -8.86 -31.29 17.73
C GLU A 417 -8.63 -31.89 19.13
N LEU A 418 -9.69 -32.17 19.85
CA LEU A 418 -9.66 -32.84 21.15
C LEU A 418 -9.54 -34.37 21.03
N GLY A 419 -9.41 -34.92 19.83
CA GLY A 419 -9.16 -36.34 19.61
C GLY A 419 -10.37 -37.25 19.75
N PHE A 420 -11.61 -36.74 19.75
CA PHE A 420 -12.80 -37.56 19.84
C PHE A 420 -12.98 -38.44 18.59
N ARG A 421 -13.34 -39.71 18.79
CA ARG A 421 -13.55 -40.69 17.72
C ARG A 421 -14.73 -40.32 16.85
N LYS A 422 -14.48 -40.00 15.58
CA LYS A 422 -15.50 -39.71 14.59
C LYS A 422 -16.11 -41.02 14.08
N VAL A 423 -17.44 -41.12 14.08
CA VAL A 423 -18.21 -42.31 13.65
C VAL A 423 -19.37 -41.91 12.76
N ARG A 424 -19.84 -42.86 11.97
CA ARG A 424 -21.02 -42.65 11.09
C ARG A 424 -22.16 -43.62 11.50
N VAL A 425 -23.31 -43.02 11.82
CA VAL A 425 -24.51 -43.76 12.22
C VAL A 425 -25.68 -43.25 11.35
N ASN A 426 -26.40 -44.13 10.70
CA ASN A 426 -27.59 -43.82 9.86
C ASN A 426 -27.29 -42.63 8.88
N HIS A 427 -26.20 -42.74 8.12
CA HIS A 427 -25.75 -41.75 7.15
C HIS A 427 -25.30 -40.38 7.75
N CYS A 428 -25.41 -40.15 9.07
CA CYS A 428 -24.96 -38.96 9.74
C CYS A 428 -23.56 -39.13 10.36
N TRP A 429 -22.70 -38.11 10.23
CA TRP A 429 -21.43 -38.07 10.93
C TRP A 429 -21.59 -37.46 12.33
N GLY A 430 -20.93 -38.07 13.30
CA GLY A 430 -20.88 -37.60 14.69
C GLY A 430 -19.66 -38.15 15.41
N TYR A 431 -19.67 -38.03 16.70
CA TYR A 431 -18.58 -38.37 17.60
C TYR A 431 -19.07 -39.27 18.72
N LEU A 432 -18.21 -40.16 19.21
CA LEU A 432 -18.50 -40.94 20.41
C LEU A 432 -18.01 -40.12 21.63
N VAL A 433 -18.92 -39.77 22.52
CA VAL A 433 -18.67 -38.90 23.68
C VAL A 433 -19.40 -39.44 24.91
N ILE A 434 -18.87 -39.05 26.09
CA ILE A 434 -19.60 -39.09 27.34
C ILE A 434 -20.03 -37.66 27.66
N GLU A 435 -21.32 -37.43 27.86
CA GLU A 435 -21.83 -36.13 28.30
C GLU A 435 -21.63 -36.04 29.82
N ARG A 436 -20.94 -34.94 30.25
CA ARG A 436 -20.70 -34.69 31.66
C ARG A 436 -21.95 -34.10 32.34
N ASP A 437 -22.32 -34.62 33.51
CA ASP A 437 -23.32 -34.02 34.36
C ASP A 437 -22.82 -32.72 35.04
N GLY A 438 -23.72 -32.07 35.77
CA GLY A 438 -23.41 -30.78 36.43
C GLY A 438 -22.26 -30.83 37.43
N ASP A 439 -22.07 -31.94 38.13
CA ASP A 439 -20.99 -32.12 39.10
C ASP A 439 -19.67 -32.42 38.42
N MET A 440 -19.69 -33.23 37.34
CA MET A 440 -18.54 -33.47 36.50
C MET A 440 -18.08 -32.19 35.78
N ILE A 441 -19.00 -31.34 35.33
CA ILE A 441 -18.69 -30.05 34.70
C ILE A 441 -17.97 -29.13 35.71
N LYS A 442 -18.46 -29.02 36.94
CA LYS A 442 -17.81 -28.25 38.00
C LYS A 442 -16.41 -28.76 38.31
N ALA A 443 -16.23 -30.08 38.43
CA ALA A 443 -14.93 -30.69 38.67
C ALA A 443 -13.96 -30.39 37.52
N GLN A 444 -14.43 -30.47 36.26
CA GLN A 444 -13.63 -30.13 35.07
C GLN A 444 -13.27 -28.65 35.01
N GLN A 445 -14.16 -27.74 35.40
CA GLN A 445 -13.85 -26.31 35.51
C GLN A 445 -12.71 -26.04 36.48
N VAL A 446 -12.72 -26.67 37.66
CA VAL A 446 -11.64 -26.55 38.64
C VAL A 446 -10.33 -27.11 38.08
N HIS A 447 -10.37 -28.25 37.40
CA HIS A 447 -9.18 -28.84 36.78
C HIS A 447 -8.57 -27.92 35.69
N LEU A 448 -9.39 -27.39 34.80
CA LEU A 448 -8.95 -26.46 33.74
C LEU A 448 -8.39 -25.15 34.33
N ALA A 449 -8.99 -24.65 35.42
CA ALA A 449 -8.48 -23.48 36.12
C ALA A 449 -7.10 -23.74 36.76
N MET A 450 -6.91 -24.91 37.39
CA MET A 450 -5.61 -25.31 37.95
C MET A 450 -4.53 -25.51 36.87
N GLU A 451 -4.88 -26.07 35.72
CA GLU A 451 -3.94 -26.20 34.58
C GLU A 451 -3.54 -24.81 34.06
N ALA A 452 -4.47 -23.86 33.95
CA ALA A 452 -4.19 -22.49 33.52
C ALA A 452 -3.29 -21.76 34.54
N GLU A 453 -3.52 -21.90 35.86
CA GLU A 453 -2.67 -21.32 36.91
C GLU A 453 -1.27 -21.95 36.95
N GLY A 454 -1.15 -23.27 36.66
CA GLY A 454 0.13 -23.97 36.57
C GLY A 454 1.01 -23.49 35.41
N ASP A 455 0.40 -23.11 34.32
CA ASP A 455 1.09 -22.57 33.13
C ASP A 455 1.59 -21.13 33.38
N TYR A 456 0.83 -20.32 34.12
CA TYR A 456 1.23 -18.96 34.53
C TYR A 456 2.40 -18.97 35.54
N SER A 457 2.50 -19.97 36.39
CA SER A 457 3.58 -20.05 37.40
C SER A 457 4.94 -20.39 36.80
N GLN A 458 5.02 -20.86 35.55
CA GLN A 458 6.26 -21.11 34.84
C GLN A 458 6.73 -19.91 33.97
N GLN A 459 5.88 -18.89 33.76
CA GLN A 459 6.22 -17.73 32.89
C GLN A 459 6.65 -16.47 33.68
N ASP A 460 6.38 -16.35 35.00
CA ASP A 460 6.67 -15.16 35.78
C ASP A 460 7.68 -15.43 36.90
N THR A 461 8.93 -15.66 36.52
CA THR A 461 10.08 -15.40 37.42
C THR A 461 11.11 -14.56 36.68
N ASP A 462 10.74 -13.32 36.38
CA ASP A 462 11.71 -12.26 36.10
C ASP A 462 11.83 -11.42 37.41
N PRO A 463 12.97 -11.50 38.13
CA PRO A 463 13.10 -10.81 39.43
C PRO A 463 13.33 -9.30 39.32
N ASP A 464 13.32 -8.70 38.15
CA ASP A 464 13.71 -7.31 37.88
C ASP A 464 12.57 -6.39 37.36
N LEU A 465 11.29 -6.72 37.59
CA LEU A 465 10.21 -5.77 37.32
C LEU A 465 10.01 -4.81 38.51
N PRO A 466 10.29 -3.50 38.36
CA PRO A 466 9.91 -2.50 39.35
C PRO A 466 8.40 -2.27 39.29
N PHE A 467 7.76 -2.27 40.47
CA PHE A 467 6.35 -1.95 40.71
C PHE A 467 5.93 -0.58 40.19
#